data_8048917dc2812cd3f8fef548bfaa679e
#
_entry.id   8048917dc2812cd3f8fef548bfaa679e
#
_cell.length_a   1.000
_cell.length_b   1.000
_cell.length_c   1.000
_cell.angle_alpha   90.00
_cell.angle_beta   90.00
_cell.angle_gamma   90.00
#
_symmetry.space_group_name_H-M   'P 1'
#
loop_
_entity.id
_entity.type
_entity.pdbx_description
1 polymer ?
#
loop_
_entity_poly.entity_id
_entity_poly.type
_entity_poly.pdbx_seq_one_letter_code
_entity_poly.pdbx_strand_id
1 'polypeptide(L)'
;MAINYARRYLKAIHEGKVIVSEPVRMVYERLEAEQADKSCKYRFDLKLGLHAIEFIETFCRHYEGELAGQLVKLDLWQKAFIQTLFGWVDKKTKLRRFREFLLLVARKNGKSMLSACIMVYMLVADGEAGAQCVSIATKYDQAAIVYKTARKIIEQDPELEALVRPIVGGMEFKLTNSTMKALASKSKTLDGLNLHYCSCDELHAQEDRNLYDVTKQGMKARKQPIYGSITTAGFAREGIYDSMFEYALSVANGTVVDDRFLPMLYMLDNREEWTDPAAWQKANPGLGTIKSREQLADDVERAKNDPSYLPTLLVKDFNIQESAASAWLPFAVLKNEEVAPDDYLNHTYAIGGCDLSATTDLTCATLLIKRPKDPKFYVLQQYFLPKARVEQIETQGRKEAPYRLWAKQGHLTLCDTATVDYNAVTAWYVKMVQERDIRPLWVCYDAALSGYWVPQMTDTGFDMERIRQGPVTWTYPMKRMKGLFEDGLIVYQNNPMLRWCLSNTAAKASNQKGIDSIQPEKITANRRIDGMVSLLNAMVGYYNHEEEFLQYLR
;
A
#
# COMPACT_ATOMS: atom_id res chain seq x y z
N MET A 1 30.62 -28.86 9.93
CA MET A 1 29.80 -28.07 10.88
C MET A 1 28.59 -27.51 10.16
N ALA A 2 27.40 -27.56 10.75
CA ALA A 2 26.20 -26.99 10.19
C ALA A 2 26.33 -25.46 10.05
N ILE A 3 25.97 -24.90 8.91
CA ILE A 3 26.18 -23.47 8.59
C ILE A 3 25.01 -22.65 9.09
N ASN A 4 25.29 -21.60 9.86
CA ASN A 4 24.30 -20.55 10.19
C ASN A 4 24.34 -19.48 9.12
N TYR A 5 23.42 -19.57 8.14
CA TYR A 5 23.33 -18.63 7.02
C TYR A 5 22.80 -17.26 7.45
N ALA A 6 21.91 -17.19 8.44
CA ALA A 6 21.44 -15.92 8.97
C ALA A 6 22.59 -15.10 9.59
N ARG A 7 23.43 -15.75 10.43
CA ARG A 7 24.63 -15.11 10.99
C ARG A 7 25.66 -14.78 9.93
N ARG A 8 25.85 -15.65 8.93
CA ARG A 8 26.77 -15.40 7.80
C ARG A 8 26.33 -14.20 6.97
N TYR A 9 25.01 -14.06 6.78
CA TYR A 9 24.43 -12.92 6.07
C TYR A 9 24.62 -11.62 6.85
N LEU A 10 24.30 -11.61 8.14
CA LEU A 10 24.52 -10.45 9.01
C LEU A 10 26.01 -10.05 9.06
N LYS A 11 26.92 -11.03 9.16
CA LYS A 11 28.36 -10.75 9.10
C LYS A 11 28.76 -10.10 7.77
N ALA A 12 28.24 -10.57 6.64
CA ALA A 12 28.51 -10.00 5.34
C ALA A 12 27.95 -8.56 5.20
N ILE A 13 26.81 -8.26 5.84
CA ILE A 13 26.25 -6.91 5.95
C ILE A 13 27.20 -6.00 6.73
N HIS A 14 27.66 -6.40 7.91
CA HIS A 14 28.57 -5.62 8.73
C HIS A 14 29.93 -5.39 8.08
N GLU A 15 30.40 -6.36 7.28
CA GLU A 15 31.64 -6.22 6.50
C GLU A 15 31.48 -5.40 5.21
N GLY A 16 30.28 -4.89 4.91
CA GLY A 16 29.98 -4.15 3.67
C GLY A 16 30.05 -4.99 2.38
N LYS A 17 30.09 -6.31 2.49
CA LYS A 17 30.10 -7.25 1.35
C LYS A 17 28.69 -7.44 0.75
N VAL A 18 27.69 -7.23 1.56
CA VAL A 18 26.27 -7.24 1.19
C VAL A 18 25.64 -5.95 1.66
N ILE A 19 24.94 -5.28 0.76
CA ILE A 19 24.25 -4.02 1.05
C ILE A 19 22.75 -4.31 1.11
N VAL A 20 22.13 -3.97 2.22
CA VAL A 20 20.69 -4.14 2.46
C VAL A 20 20.06 -2.84 2.92
N SER A 21 18.74 -2.77 2.83
CA SER A 21 17.94 -1.70 3.44
C SER A 21 18.08 -1.69 4.96
N GLU A 22 17.89 -0.53 5.56
CA GLU A 22 17.96 -0.40 7.01
C GLU A 22 16.98 -1.32 7.77
N PRO A 23 15.70 -1.48 7.36
CA PRO A 23 14.78 -2.41 8.00
C PRO A 23 15.27 -3.86 8.02
N VAL A 24 15.85 -4.35 6.92
CA VAL A 24 16.41 -5.72 6.87
C VAL A 24 17.58 -5.87 7.83
N ARG A 25 18.49 -4.91 7.88
CA ARG A 25 19.63 -4.89 8.82
C ARG A 25 19.14 -4.96 10.26
N MET A 26 18.20 -4.08 10.63
CA MET A 26 17.64 -4.01 12.00
C MET A 26 16.99 -5.35 12.42
N VAL A 27 16.27 -6.01 11.52
CA VAL A 27 15.66 -7.32 11.81
C VAL A 27 16.74 -8.37 12.14
N TYR A 28 17.80 -8.51 11.32
CA TYR A 28 18.84 -9.48 11.58
C TYR A 28 19.68 -9.15 12.82
N GLU A 29 19.98 -7.90 13.09
CA GLU A 29 20.66 -7.45 14.31
C GLU A 29 19.86 -7.78 15.57
N ARG A 30 18.55 -7.51 15.56
CA ARG A 30 17.64 -7.86 16.65
C ARG A 30 17.59 -9.37 16.88
N LEU A 31 17.47 -10.17 15.83
CA LEU A 31 17.43 -11.63 15.95
C LEU A 31 18.77 -12.21 16.47
N GLU A 32 19.90 -11.64 16.10
CA GLU A 32 21.21 -12.03 16.66
C GLU A 32 21.31 -11.67 18.15
N ALA A 33 20.83 -10.50 18.56
CA ALA A 33 20.78 -10.09 19.97
C ALA A 33 19.85 -11.01 20.78
N GLU A 34 18.67 -11.34 20.26
CA GLU A 34 17.74 -12.27 20.90
C GLU A 34 18.31 -13.70 21.02
N GLN A 35 19.12 -14.14 20.05
CA GLN A 35 19.79 -15.43 20.12
C GLN A 35 20.83 -15.48 21.26
N ALA A 36 21.48 -14.36 21.54
CA ALA A 36 22.43 -14.22 22.63
C ALA A 36 21.74 -14.10 24.01
N ASP A 37 20.51 -13.64 24.06
CA ASP A 37 19.73 -13.46 25.29
C ASP A 37 19.16 -14.79 25.80
N LYS A 38 19.66 -15.24 26.97
CA LYS A 38 19.20 -16.48 27.65
C LYS A 38 17.73 -16.36 28.09
N SER A 39 17.24 -15.15 28.38
CA SER A 39 15.87 -14.89 28.82
C SER A 39 14.86 -14.92 27.66
N CYS A 40 15.30 -14.79 26.43
CA CYS A 40 14.44 -14.85 25.26
C CYS A 40 13.60 -16.12 25.25
N LYS A 41 12.30 -15.97 25.02
CA LYS A 41 11.33 -17.08 24.93
C LYS A 41 11.65 -18.06 23.80
N TYR A 42 12.31 -17.58 22.75
CA TYR A 42 12.61 -18.33 21.54
C TYR A 42 14.07 -18.77 21.52
N ARG A 43 14.35 -19.79 20.71
CA ARG A 43 15.69 -20.23 20.38
C ARG A 43 15.81 -20.48 18.88
N PHE A 44 17.01 -20.32 18.37
CA PHE A 44 17.31 -20.68 16.99
C PHE A 44 17.75 -22.13 16.90
N ASP A 45 16.99 -22.95 16.15
CA ASP A 45 17.29 -24.34 15.88
C ASP A 45 17.87 -24.47 14.46
N LEU A 46 19.19 -24.62 14.42
CA LEU A 46 19.94 -24.65 13.17
C LEU A 46 19.52 -25.82 12.26
N LYS A 47 19.16 -26.96 12.83
CA LYS A 47 18.80 -28.16 12.07
C LYS A 47 17.45 -27.95 11.33
N LEU A 48 16.48 -27.37 12.00
CA LEU A 48 15.16 -27.10 11.38
C LEU A 48 15.30 -26.11 10.22
N GLY A 49 16.08 -25.05 10.42
CA GLY A 49 16.30 -24.08 9.34
C GLY A 49 17.10 -24.66 8.16
N LEU A 50 18.08 -25.54 8.43
CA LEU A 50 18.85 -26.22 7.38
C LEU A 50 17.99 -27.24 6.63
N HIS A 51 17.13 -27.98 7.31
CA HIS A 51 16.26 -28.97 6.69
C HIS A 51 15.42 -28.37 5.53
N ALA A 52 14.88 -27.16 5.71
CA ALA A 52 14.13 -26.48 4.64
C ALA A 52 15.03 -26.08 3.47
N ILE A 53 16.26 -25.62 3.74
CA ILE A 53 17.24 -25.27 2.69
C ILE A 53 17.67 -26.53 1.93
N GLU A 54 18.03 -27.57 2.64
CA GLU A 54 18.48 -28.85 2.06
C GLU A 54 17.38 -29.46 1.19
N PHE A 55 16.13 -29.47 1.68
CA PHE A 55 14.99 -29.92 0.88
C PHE A 55 14.88 -29.15 -0.43
N ILE A 56 14.91 -27.82 -0.38
CA ILE A 56 14.78 -26.99 -1.59
C ILE A 56 15.93 -27.26 -2.56
N GLU A 57 17.16 -27.29 -2.09
CA GLU A 57 18.35 -27.48 -2.94
C GLU A 57 18.53 -28.94 -3.46
N THR A 58 17.81 -29.90 -2.85
CA THR A 58 17.84 -31.32 -3.27
C THR A 58 16.73 -31.66 -4.26
N PHE A 59 15.51 -31.16 -4.03
CA PHE A 59 14.33 -31.59 -4.77
C PHE A 59 13.77 -30.56 -5.72
N CYS A 60 13.99 -29.25 -5.48
CA CYS A 60 13.40 -28.23 -6.34
C CYS A 60 14.29 -27.94 -7.57
N ARG A 61 13.67 -27.90 -8.74
CA ARG A 61 14.33 -27.59 -10.02
C ARG A 61 13.70 -26.39 -10.70
N HIS A 62 14.50 -25.67 -11.45
CA HIS A 62 14.01 -24.66 -12.37
C HIS A 62 13.24 -25.31 -13.52
N TYR A 63 12.07 -24.79 -13.85
CA TYR A 63 11.22 -25.38 -14.89
C TYR A 63 11.26 -24.60 -16.21
N GLU A 64 11.85 -23.41 -16.22
CA GLU A 64 11.92 -22.54 -17.42
C GLU A 64 13.23 -21.74 -17.47
N GLY A 65 13.50 -21.16 -18.63
CA GLY A 65 14.68 -20.34 -18.91
C GLY A 65 15.97 -21.16 -19.04
N GLU A 66 17.10 -20.49 -18.98
CA GLU A 66 18.45 -21.08 -19.15
C GLU A 66 18.80 -22.12 -18.07
N LEU A 67 18.18 -22.02 -16.92
CA LEU A 67 18.40 -22.93 -15.78
C LEU A 67 17.44 -24.12 -15.78
N ALA A 68 16.55 -24.28 -16.78
CA ALA A 68 15.56 -25.35 -16.81
C ALA A 68 16.18 -26.73 -16.57
N GLY A 69 15.58 -27.51 -15.66
CA GLY A 69 16.05 -28.83 -15.23
C GLY A 69 17.17 -28.83 -14.20
N GLN A 70 17.84 -27.71 -13.94
CA GLN A 70 18.88 -27.61 -12.91
C GLN A 70 18.25 -27.46 -11.51
N LEU A 71 18.95 -28.00 -10.50
CA LEU A 71 18.55 -27.82 -9.11
C LEU A 71 18.59 -26.34 -8.71
N VAL A 72 17.62 -25.91 -7.94
CA VAL A 72 17.58 -24.58 -7.35
C VAL A 72 18.75 -24.43 -6.39
N LYS A 73 19.59 -23.43 -6.62
CA LYS A 73 20.64 -23.03 -5.69
C LYS A 73 20.26 -21.68 -5.09
N LEU A 74 19.97 -21.70 -3.80
CA LEU A 74 19.55 -20.50 -3.08
C LEU A 74 20.72 -19.54 -2.88
N ASP A 75 20.52 -18.27 -3.17
CA ASP A 75 21.43 -17.19 -2.79
C ASP A 75 21.55 -17.04 -1.27
N LEU A 76 22.60 -16.39 -0.80
CA LEU A 76 22.83 -16.20 0.63
C LEU A 76 21.65 -15.51 1.35
N TRP A 77 21.03 -14.51 0.73
CA TRP A 77 19.86 -13.82 1.29
C TRP A 77 18.64 -14.74 1.40
N GLN A 78 18.43 -15.62 0.40
CA GLN A 78 17.33 -16.60 0.41
C GLN A 78 17.58 -17.66 1.50
N LYS A 79 18.82 -18.17 1.62
CA LYS A 79 19.20 -19.09 2.69
C LYS A 79 19.01 -18.48 4.07
N ALA A 80 19.43 -17.22 4.24
CA ALA A 80 19.25 -16.50 5.49
C ALA A 80 17.77 -16.32 5.84
N PHE A 81 16.94 -15.96 4.86
CA PHE A 81 15.49 -15.83 5.04
C PHE A 81 14.82 -17.16 5.41
N ILE A 82 15.06 -18.22 4.62
CA ILE A 82 14.48 -19.55 4.86
C ILE A 82 14.93 -20.09 6.23
N GLN A 83 16.22 -19.99 6.54
CA GLN A 83 16.73 -20.46 7.81
C GLN A 83 16.14 -19.69 9.00
N THR A 84 15.91 -18.38 8.84
CA THR A 84 15.23 -17.57 9.86
C THR A 84 13.77 -17.98 10.02
N LEU A 85 13.03 -18.14 8.93
CA LEU A 85 11.62 -18.49 8.95
C LEU A 85 11.35 -19.82 9.65
N PHE A 86 12.18 -20.84 9.39
CA PHE A 86 11.97 -22.20 9.87
C PHE A 86 12.79 -22.55 11.12
N GLY A 87 13.90 -21.85 11.38
CA GLY A 87 14.82 -22.18 12.47
C GLY A 87 14.43 -21.61 13.84
N TRP A 88 13.65 -20.53 13.90
CA TRP A 88 13.24 -19.97 15.19
C TRP A 88 12.05 -20.71 15.79
N VAL A 89 12.20 -21.23 17.01
CA VAL A 89 11.17 -22.00 17.72
C VAL A 89 11.03 -21.56 19.18
N ASP A 90 9.82 -21.69 19.70
CA ASP A 90 9.52 -21.47 21.12
C ASP A 90 10.24 -22.56 21.96
N LYS A 91 10.93 -22.15 23.03
CA LYS A 91 11.72 -23.04 23.89
C LYS A 91 10.87 -24.12 24.57
N LYS A 92 9.62 -23.81 24.93
CA LYS A 92 8.71 -24.73 25.65
C LYS A 92 7.93 -25.61 24.67
N THR A 93 7.25 -25.02 23.71
CA THR A 93 6.34 -25.75 22.83
C THR A 93 7.03 -26.38 21.63
N LYS A 94 8.25 -25.98 21.32
CA LYS A 94 9.02 -26.36 20.12
C LYS A 94 8.36 -25.97 18.79
N LEU A 95 7.28 -25.22 18.86
CA LEU A 95 6.58 -24.75 17.69
C LEU A 95 7.32 -23.56 17.06
N ARG A 96 7.17 -23.42 15.73
CA ARG A 96 7.74 -22.33 14.94
C ARG A 96 7.31 -20.97 15.50
N ARG A 97 8.29 -20.05 15.61
CA ARG A 97 8.05 -18.66 16.04
C ARG A 97 7.25 -17.89 15.02
N PHE A 98 7.79 -17.80 13.79
CA PHE A 98 7.20 -16.98 12.73
C PHE A 98 5.99 -17.68 12.09
N ARG A 99 4.85 -17.01 12.15
CA ARG A 99 3.56 -17.48 11.62
C ARG A 99 3.09 -16.66 10.43
N GLU A 100 3.78 -15.56 10.22
CA GLU A 100 3.50 -14.64 9.14
C GLU A 100 4.80 -13.96 8.71
N PHE A 101 4.90 -13.69 7.41
CA PHE A 101 5.97 -12.84 6.89
C PHE A 101 5.46 -11.92 5.78
N LEU A 102 6.10 -10.76 5.66
CA LEU A 102 6.03 -9.90 4.49
C LEU A 102 7.40 -9.85 3.83
N LEU A 103 7.50 -10.39 2.61
CA LEU A 103 8.70 -10.32 1.79
C LEU A 103 8.50 -9.31 0.68
N LEU A 104 9.00 -8.10 0.88
CA LEU A 104 9.06 -7.03 -0.10
C LEU A 104 10.41 -7.10 -0.81
N VAL A 105 10.40 -7.48 -2.07
CA VAL A 105 11.61 -7.57 -2.92
C VAL A 105 11.26 -7.11 -4.34
N ALA A 106 12.12 -6.35 -4.97
CA ALA A 106 11.93 -5.83 -6.32
C ALA A 106 11.69 -6.94 -7.37
N ARG A 107 11.15 -6.57 -8.53
CA ARG A 107 10.87 -7.52 -9.61
C ARG A 107 12.14 -8.26 -10.06
N LYS A 108 11.95 -9.47 -10.61
CA LYS A 108 13.03 -10.32 -11.17
C LYS A 108 14.08 -10.80 -10.15
N ASN A 109 13.76 -10.81 -8.85
CA ASN A 109 14.61 -11.37 -7.78
C ASN A 109 14.19 -12.78 -7.35
N GLY A 110 13.47 -13.55 -8.16
CA GLY A 110 13.13 -14.94 -7.90
C GLY A 110 12.03 -15.19 -6.86
N LYS A 111 11.20 -14.18 -6.53
CA LYS A 111 10.14 -14.24 -5.51
C LYS A 111 9.18 -15.42 -5.68
N SER A 112 8.60 -15.57 -6.88
CA SER A 112 7.57 -16.59 -7.16
C SER A 112 8.14 -17.99 -7.09
N MET A 113 9.40 -18.18 -7.56
CA MET A 113 10.12 -19.45 -7.43
C MET A 113 10.38 -19.80 -5.97
N LEU A 114 10.87 -18.85 -5.17
CA LEU A 114 11.10 -19.04 -3.73
C LEU A 114 9.79 -19.41 -3.01
N SER A 115 8.70 -18.72 -3.33
CA SER A 115 7.37 -19.01 -2.78
C SER A 115 6.87 -20.41 -3.14
N ALA A 116 7.09 -20.82 -4.39
CA ALA A 116 6.74 -22.15 -4.85
C ALA A 116 7.57 -23.25 -4.13
N CYS A 117 8.88 -23.03 -3.94
CA CYS A 117 9.73 -23.93 -3.17
C CYS A 117 9.24 -24.06 -1.71
N ILE A 118 8.88 -22.96 -1.06
CA ILE A 118 8.29 -22.97 0.28
C ILE A 118 6.97 -23.76 0.27
N MET A 119 6.11 -23.55 -0.76
CA MET A 119 4.83 -24.28 -0.87
C MET A 119 5.03 -25.79 -0.97
N VAL A 120 5.99 -26.25 -1.78
CA VAL A 120 6.33 -27.68 -1.88
C VAL A 120 6.86 -28.21 -0.57
N TYR A 121 7.77 -27.49 0.10
CA TYR A 121 8.27 -27.87 1.42
C TYR A 121 7.15 -28.01 2.46
N MET A 122 6.27 -27.04 2.54
CA MET A 122 5.13 -27.04 3.47
C MET A 122 4.10 -28.15 3.18
N LEU A 123 4.00 -28.57 1.91
CA LEU A 123 3.14 -29.67 1.50
C LEU A 123 3.71 -31.05 1.92
N VAL A 124 5.03 -31.23 1.72
CA VAL A 124 5.67 -32.56 1.72
C VAL A 124 6.51 -32.81 2.96
N ALA A 125 7.26 -31.80 3.44
CA ALA A 125 8.38 -32.00 4.37
C ALA A 125 8.25 -31.26 5.73
N ASP A 126 7.27 -30.37 5.90
CA ASP A 126 7.07 -29.65 7.17
C ASP A 126 6.45 -30.53 8.29
N GLY A 127 5.97 -31.73 7.96
CA GLY A 127 5.49 -32.73 8.91
C GLY A 127 4.07 -32.55 9.42
N GLU A 128 3.27 -31.66 8.84
CA GLU A 128 1.86 -31.45 9.22
C GLU A 128 0.95 -32.40 8.47
N ALA A 129 0.15 -33.20 9.18
CA ALA A 129 -0.82 -34.10 8.57
C ALA A 129 -2.06 -33.33 8.08
N GLY A 130 -2.53 -33.68 6.86
CA GLY A 130 -3.66 -33.02 6.24
C GLY A 130 -3.45 -31.53 6.00
N ALA A 131 -2.19 -31.11 5.73
CA ALA A 131 -1.87 -29.72 5.45
C ALA A 131 -2.64 -29.20 4.23
N GLN A 132 -3.29 -28.05 4.36
CA GLN A 132 -3.84 -27.34 3.22
C GLN A 132 -2.92 -26.18 2.87
N CYS A 133 -2.27 -26.25 1.70
CA CYS A 133 -1.40 -25.21 1.16
C CYS A 133 -2.10 -24.50 0.02
N VAL A 134 -2.21 -23.18 0.07
CA VAL A 134 -2.88 -22.40 -0.97
C VAL A 134 -2.02 -21.26 -1.47
N SER A 135 -2.12 -20.96 -2.77
CA SER A 135 -1.70 -19.67 -3.31
C SER A 135 -2.94 -18.83 -3.60
N ILE A 136 -2.90 -17.56 -3.22
CA ILE A 136 -4.00 -16.63 -3.37
C ILE A 136 -3.56 -15.36 -4.08
N ALA A 137 -4.46 -14.81 -4.91
CA ALA A 137 -4.35 -13.48 -5.50
C ALA A 137 -5.74 -12.94 -5.86
N THR A 138 -5.81 -11.67 -6.27
CA THR A 138 -7.07 -11.05 -6.74
C THR A 138 -7.67 -11.76 -7.96
N LYS A 139 -6.82 -12.21 -8.89
CA LYS A 139 -7.21 -12.97 -10.09
C LYS A 139 -6.67 -14.39 -10.01
N TYR A 140 -7.46 -15.35 -10.50
CA TYR A 140 -7.05 -16.76 -10.51
C TYR A 140 -5.73 -16.98 -11.26
N ASP A 141 -5.55 -16.35 -12.41
CA ASP A 141 -4.31 -16.51 -13.20
C ASP A 141 -3.06 -16.08 -12.42
N GLN A 142 -3.15 -15.04 -11.60
CA GLN A 142 -2.06 -14.62 -10.71
C GLN A 142 -1.84 -15.62 -9.56
N ALA A 143 -2.93 -16.04 -8.89
CA ALA A 143 -2.84 -17.09 -7.87
C ALA A 143 -2.25 -18.39 -8.42
N ALA A 144 -2.59 -18.72 -9.68
CA ALA A 144 -2.10 -19.91 -10.34
C ALA A 144 -0.59 -19.88 -10.67
N ILE A 145 0.08 -18.74 -10.66
CA ILE A 145 1.52 -18.66 -10.97
C ILE A 145 2.33 -19.48 -9.95
N VAL A 146 2.20 -19.18 -8.66
CA VAL A 146 2.93 -19.91 -7.60
C VAL A 146 2.54 -21.39 -7.57
N TYR A 147 1.24 -21.69 -7.69
CA TYR A 147 0.73 -23.06 -7.74
C TYR A 147 1.30 -23.85 -8.94
N LYS A 148 1.24 -23.27 -10.15
CA LYS A 148 1.77 -23.92 -11.37
C LYS A 148 3.27 -24.15 -11.27
N THR A 149 4.01 -23.19 -10.73
CA THR A 149 5.45 -23.34 -10.47
C THR A 149 5.71 -24.48 -9.48
N ALA A 150 4.99 -24.52 -8.35
CA ALA A 150 5.10 -25.62 -7.37
C ALA A 150 4.75 -26.98 -8.00
N ARG A 151 3.71 -27.03 -8.81
CA ARG A 151 3.33 -28.23 -9.56
C ARG A 151 4.46 -28.68 -10.51
N LYS A 152 5.06 -27.76 -11.27
CA LYS A 152 6.18 -28.06 -12.17
C LYS A 152 7.42 -28.57 -11.43
N ILE A 153 7.73 -28.01 -10.26
CA ILE A 153 8.80 -28.50 -9.40
C ILE A 153 8.55 -29.97 -9.02
N ILE A 154 7.32 -30.33 -8.63
CA ILE A 154 6.95 -31.70 -8.27
C ILE A 154 7.07 -32.64 -9.47
N GLU A 155 6.53 -32.25 -10.64
CA GLU A 155 6.54 -33.04 -11.88
C GLU A 155 7.95 -33.28 -12.45
N GLN A 156 8.94 -32.50 -12.04
CA GLN A 156 10.34 -32.64 -12.51
C GLN A 156 11.21 -33.51 -11.61
N ASP A 157 10.77 -33.82 -10.42
CA ASP A 157 11.51 -34.67 -9.50
C ASP A 157 10.82 -36.04 -9.33
N PRO A 158 11.47 -37.18 -9.70
CA PRO A 158 10.83 -38.49 -9.68
C PRO A 158 10.32 -38.94 -8.31
N GLU A 159 11.00 -38.53 -7.21
CA GLU A 159 10.58 -38.91 -5.86
C GLU A 159 9.33 -38.10 -5.45
N LEU A 160 9.30 -36.82 -5.75
CA LEU A 160 8.13 -35.98 -5.48
C LEU A 160 6.93 -36.39 -6.37
N GLU A 161 7.13 -36.67 -7.65
CA GLU A 161 6.08 -37.12 -8.58
C GLU A 161 5.45 -38.45 -8.13
N ALA A 162 6.25 -39.38 -7.62
CA ALA A 162 5.76 -40.66 -7.09
C ALA A 162 4.86 -40.50 -5.86
N LEU A 163 5.13 -39.49 -5.03
CA LEU A 163 4.45 -39.25 -3.75
C LEU A 163 3.28 -38.26 -3.85
N VAL A 164 3.28 -37.36 -4.82
CA VAL A 164 2.25 -36.32 -4.99
C VAL A 164 1.44 -36.59 -6.26
N ARG A 165 0.12 -36.70 -6.13
CA ARG A 165 -0.78 -36.97 -7.27
C ARG A 165 -1.65 -35.78 -7.61
N PRO A 166 -2.03 -35.60 -8.88
CA PRO A 166 -3.04 -34.60 -9.24
C PRO A 166 -4.43 -35.03 -8.72
N ILE A 167 -5.20 -34.04 -8.27
CA ILE A 167 -6.60 -34.14 -7.89
C ILE A 167 -7.40 -33.03 -8.59
N VAL A 168 -8.73 -33.09 -8.51
CA VAL A 168 -9.57 -32.02 -9.08
C VAL A 168 -9.23 -30.70 -8.43
N GLY A 169 -8.71 -29.77 -9.24
CA GLY A 169 -8.36 -28.41 -8.81
C GLY A 169 -7.07 -28.28 -7.99
N GLY A 170 -6.24 -29.33 -7.89
CA GLY A 170 -5.03 -29.26 -7.08
C GLY A 170 -4.10 -30.46 -7.19
N MET A 171 -3.25 -30.61 -6.19
CA MET A 171 -2.35 -31.74 -5.98
C MET A 171 -2.50 -32.26 -4.54
N GLU A 172 -2.27 -33.55 -4.33
CA GLU A 172 -2.33 -34.20 -3.01
C GLU A 172 -1.05 -35.01 -2.72
N PHE A 173 -0.47 -34.77 -1.57
CA PHE A 173 0.62 -35.58 -1.01
C PHE A 173 0.03 -36.79 -0.28
N LYS A 174 0.26 -37.99 -0.83
CA LYS A 174 -0.42 -39.24 -0.44
C LYS A 174 -0.17 -39.67 1.00
N LEU A 175 1.05 -39.43 1.53
CA LEU A 175 1.43 -39.96 2.84
C LEU A 175 0.71 -39.29 4.01
N THR A 176 0.33 -38.02 3.84
CA THR A 176 -0.31 -37.24 4.90
C THR A 176 -1.68 -36.71 4.53
N ASN A 177 -2.19 -37.00 3.32
CA ASN A 177 -3.40 -36.43 2.73
C ASN A 177 -3.36 -34.89 2.68
N SER A 178 -2.18 -34.33 2.51
CA SER A 178 -1.98 -32.89 2.40
C SER A 178 -2.27 -32.43 0.99
N THR A 179 -2.83 -31.22 0.83
CA THR A 179 -3.28 -30.72 -0.49
C THR A 179 -2.70 -29.35 -0.79
N MET A 180 -2.48 -29.05 -2.08
CA MET A 180 -2.20 -27.71 -2.54
C MET A 180 -3.09 -27.30 -3.71
N LYS A 181 -3.49 -26.00 -3.75
CA LYS A 181 -4.33 -25.44 -4.81
C LYS A 181 -4.18 -23.92 -4.94
N ALA A 182 -4.62 -23.36 -6.08
CA ALA A 182 -4.76 -21.92 -6.27
C ALA A 182 -6.20 -21.48 -5.97
N LEU A 183 -6.37 -20.33 -5.30
CA LEU A 183 -7.67 -19.74 -4.98
C LEU A 183 -7.69 -18.25 -5.37
N ALA A 184 -8.84 -17.78 -5.87
CA ALA A 184 -9.06 -16.37 -6.18
C ALA A 184 -10.04 -15.73 -5.18
N SER A 185 -10.02 -14.39 -5.05
CA SER A 185 -10.86 -13.65 -4.12
C SER A 185 -12.37 -13.88 -4.26
N LYS A 186 -12.84 -14.22 -5.47
CA LYS A 186 -14.26 -14.49 -5.76
C LYS A 186 -14.67 -15.95 -5.55
N SER A 187 -13.78 -16.78 -5.01
CA SER A 187 -14.10 -18.19 -4.77
C SER A 187 -15.08 -18.33 -3.60
N LYS A 188 -16.26 -18.91 -3.86
CA LYS A 188 -17.22 -19.27 -2.80
C LYS A 188 -16.70 -20.33 -1.82
N THR A 189 -15.49 -20.84 -2.06
CA THR A 189 -14.86 -21.92 -1.28
C THR A 189 -13.87 -21.42 -0.23
N LEU A 190 -13.87 -20.12 0.09
CA LEU A 190 -12.98 -19.55 1.09
C LEU A 190 -13.44 -19.81 2.54
N ASP A 191 -14.71 -20.08 2.74
CA ASP A 191 -15.25 -20.47 4.05
C ASP A 191 -14.94 -21.95 4.35
N GLY A 192 -14.58 -22.24 5.60
CA GLY A 192 -14.28 -23.61 6.06
C GLY A 192 -12.87 -24.12 5.74
N LEU A 193 -11.94 -23.26 5.31
CA LEU A 193 -10.54 -23.62 5.10
C LEU A 193 -9.83 -23.91 6.43
N ASN A 194 -8.91 -24.90 6.40
CA ASN A 194 -8.03 -25.25 7.51
C ASN A 194 -6.57 -25.19 7.04
N LEU A 195 -6.10 -23.95 6.78
CA LEU A 195 -4.85 -23.66 6.09
C LEU A 195 -3.65 -23.89 6.97
N HIS A 196 -2.65 -24.60 6.44
CA HIS A 196 -1.32 -24.71 7.02
C HIS A 196 -0.32 -23.76 6.37
N TYR A 197 -0.46 -23.52 5.06
CA TYR A 197 0.32 -22.52 4.34
C TYR A 197 -0.56 -21.71 3.39
N CYS A 198 -0.39 -20.41 3.42
CA CYS A 198 -1.00 -19.49 2.46
C CYS A 198 0.07 -18.60 1.84
N SER A 199 0.26 -18.68 0.53
CA SER A 199 1.07 -17.76 -0.24
C SER A 199 0.18 -16.69 -0.87
N CYS A 200 0.29 -15.46 -0.39
CA CYS A 200 -0.35 -14.29 -0.95
C CYS A 200 0.64 -13.57 -1.87
N ASP A 201 0.52 -13.80 -3.18
CA ASP A 201 1.37 -13.14 -4.18
C ASP A 201 0.78 -11.81 -4.62
N GLU A 202 1.66 -10.86 -4.94
CA GLU A 202 1.32 -9.50 -5.38
C GLU A 202 0.32 -8.79 -4.42
N LEU A 203 0.65 -8.75 -3.11
CA LEU A 203 -0.18 -8.11 -2.08
C LEU A 203 -0.55 -6.67 -2.45
N HIS A 204 0.34 -5.93 -3.14
CA HIS A 204 0.08 -4.57 -3.61
C HIS A 204 -1.08 -4.46 -4.62
N ALA A 205 -1.44 -5.57 -5.28
CA ALA A 205 -2.55 -5.59 -6.24
C ALA A 205 -3.91 -5.88 -5.57
N GLN A 206 -3.94 -6.18 -4.28
CA GLN A 206 -5.19 -6.45 -3.56
C GLN A 206 -5.90 -5.15 -3.20
N GLU A 207 -7.14 -5.02 -3.65
CA GLU A 207 -7.95 -3.82 -3.44
C GLU A 207 -8.52 -3.75 -2.02
N ASP A 208 -8.71 -4.91 -1.35
CA ASP A 208 -9.29 -4.97 0.00
C ASP A 208 -8.64 -6.03 0.91
N ARG A 209 -8.98 -5.98 2.20
CA ARG A 209 -8.50 -6.93 3.21
C ARG A 209 -9.24 -8.26 3.24
N ASN A 210 -10.37 -8.40 2.56
CA ASN A 210 -11.27 -9.53 2.78
C ASN A 210 -10.59 -10.88 2.50
N LEU A 211 -9.86 -10.99 1.38
CA LEU A 211 -9.15 -12.21 1.04
C LEU A 211 -8.08 -12.56 2.09
N TYR A 212 -7.34 -11.55 2.58
CA TYR A 212 -6.37 -11.72 3.65
C TYR A 212 -7.04 -12.16 4.95
N ASP A 213 -8.10 -11.45 5.38
CA ASP A 213 -8.75 -11.70 6.67
C ASP A 213 -9.40 -13.09 6.71
N VAL A 214 -10.11 -13.51 5.63
CA VAL A 214 -10.76 -14.84 5.56
C VAL A 214 -9.72 -15.96 5.57
N THR A 215 -8.64 -15.83 4.80
CA THR A 215 -7.58 -16.85 4.76
C THR A 215 -6.81 -16.92 6.08
N LYS A 216 -6.56 -15.79 6.75
CA LYS A 216 -5.98 -15.75 8.11
C LYS A 216 -6.88 -16.43 9.14
N GLN A 217 -8.20 -16.24 9.04
CA GLN A 217 -9.15 -16.95 9.91
C GLN A 217 -9.09 -18.46 9.70
N GLY A 218 -8.97 -18.91 8.44
CA GLY A 218 -8.80 -20.32 8.09
C GLY A 218 -7.55 -20.99 8.64
N MET A 219 -6.60 -20.23 9.20
CA MET A 219 -5.37 -20.76 9.82
C MET A 219 -5.47 -21.01 11.31
N LYS A 220 -6.49 -20.49 11.99
CA LYS A 220 -6.58 -20.47 13.48
C LYS A 220 -6.59 -21.86 14.12
N ALA A 221 -7.05 -22.89 13.43
CA ALA A 221 -7.10 -24.26 13.93
C ALA A 221 -5.72 -24.96 13.92
N ARG A 222 -4.74 -24.44 13.17
CA ARG A 222 -3.40 -25.04 13.06
C ARG A 222 -2.45 -24.50 14.11
N LYS A 223 -1.54 -25.38 14.59
CA LYS A 223 -0.58 -25.00 15.64
C LYS A 223 0.56 -24.13 15.14
N GLN A 224 1.02 -24.33 13.92
CA GLN A 224 2.17 -23.62 13.34
C GLN A 224 2.02 -23.30 11.84
N PRO A 225 0.90 -22.71 11.42
CA PRO A 225 0.69 -22.33 10.03
C PRO A 225 1.62 -21.17 9.65
N ILE A 226 1.82 -20.93 8.35
CA ILE A 226 2.52 -19.77 7.83
C ILE A 226 1.65 -19.03 6.82
N TYR A 227 1.46 -17.74 7.03
CA TYR A 227 0.93 -16.81 6.03
C TYR A 227 2.08 -16.01 5.41
N GLY A 228 2.35 -16.24 4.15
CA GLY A 228 3.41 -15.57 3.41
C GLY A 228 2.86 -14.53 2.44
N SER A 229 3.10 -13.26 2.72
CA SER A 229 2.84 -12.17 1.78
C SER A 229 4.10 -11.85 1.00
N ILE A 230 4.01 -11.90 -0.33
CA ILE A 230 5.13 -11.62 -1.22
C ILE A 230 4.69 -10.54 -2.19
N THR A 231 5.52 -9.49 -2.34
CA THR A 231 5.11 -8.36 -3.17
C THR A 231 6.30 -7.52 -3.62
N THR A 232 6.07 -6.67 -4.61
CA THR A 232 6.81 -5.42 -4.84
C THR A 232 6.05 -4.27 -4.22
N ALA A 233 6.63 -3.08 -4.14
CA ALA A 233 5.87 -1.88 -3.86
C ALA A 233 4.80 -1.68 -4.95
N GLY A 234 3.66 -1.16 -4.54
CA GLY A 234 2.62 -0.68 -5.44
C GLY A 234 2.68 0.83 -5.59
N PHE A 235 1.91 1.35 -6.54
CA PHE A 235 1.56 2.76 -6.48
C PHE A 235 0.64 2.99 -5.28
N ALA A 236 0.86 4.06 -4.53
CA ALA A 236 0.12 4.36 -3.31
C ALA A 236 -1.40 4.43 -3.55
N ARG A 237 -2.19 3.70 -2.75
CA ARG A 237 -3.65 3.57 -2.90
C ARG A 237 -4.42 3.59 -1.58
N GLU A 238 -3.70 3.70 -0.45
CA GLU A 238 -4.28 3.49 0.90
C GLU A 238 -5.01 2.14 1.04
N GLY A 239 -4.47 1.09 0.38
CA GLY A 239 -4.98 -0.27 0.40
C GLY A 239 -4.38 -1.13 1.52
N ILE A 240 -4.64 -2.45 1.44
CA ILE A 240 -4.09 -3.41 2.40
C ILE A 240 -2.55 -3.39 2.41
N TYR A 241 -1.93 -3.23 1.24
CA TYR A 241 -0.47 -3.17 1.12
C TYR A 241 0.10 -2.02 1.94
N ASP A 242 -0.47 -0.82 1.83
CA ASP A 242 0.05 0.36 2.52
C ASP A 242 -0.01 0.18 4.04
N SER A 243 -1.15 -0.30 4.56
CA SER A 243 -1.30 -0.59 5.99
C SER A 243 -0.39 -1.72 6.49
N MET A 244 -0.16 -2.76 5.68
CA MET A 244 0.74 -3.86 6.02
C MET A 244 2.21 -3.45 5.93
N PHE A 245 2.56 -2.59 4.99
CA PHE A 245 3.91 -2.03 4.86
C PHE A 245 4.27 -1.16 6.08
N GLU A 246 3.40 -0.23 6.48
CA GLU A 246 3.61 0.61 7.67
C GLU A 246 3.70 -0.25 8.95
N TYR A 247 2.86 -1.27 9.07
CA TYR A 247 2.95 -2.24 10.16
C TYR A 247 4.29 -3.00 10.14
N ALA A 248 4.70 -3.50 8.99
CA ALA A 248 5.95 -4.24 8.82
C ALA A 248 7.17 -3.35 9.14
N LEU A 249 7.15 -2.09 8.72
CA LEU A 249 8.18 -1.11 9.04
C LEU A 249 8.24 -0.85 10.55
N SER A 250 7.08 -0.70 11.21
CA SER A 250 6.99 -0.50 12.66
C SER A 250 7.49 -1.71 13.45
N VAL A 251 7.28 -2.94 12.95
CA VAL A 251 7.86 -4.15 13.56
C VAL A 251 9.35 -4.27 13.27
N ALA A 252 9.81 -3.91 12.07
CA ALA A 252 11.24 -3.95 11.71
C ALA A 252 12.07 -3.00 12.58
N ASN A 253 11.61 -1.78 12.79
CA ASN A 253 12.29 -0.76 13.61
C ASN A 253 12.07 -0.92 15.12
N GLY A 254 11.24 -1.89 15.56
CA GLY A 254 11.00 -2.18 16.98
C GLY A 254 9.98 -1.27 17.67
N THR A 255 9.32 -0.37 16.94
CA THR A 255 8.23 0.47 17.50
C THR A 255 7.02 -0.38 17.90
N VAL A 256 6.75 -1.45 17.15
CA VAL A 256 5.72 -2.45 17.44
C VAL A 256 6.40 -3.79 17.69
N VAL A 257 6.03 -4.47 18.77
CA VAL A 257 6.52 -5.81 19.08
C VAL A 257 5.52 -6.85 18.59
N ASP A 258 5.88 -7.58 17.54
CA ASP A 258 5.17 -8.77 17.09
C ASP A 258 6.16 -9.91 16.86
N ASP A 259 6.23 -10.81 17.83
CA ASP A 259 7.14 -11.95 17.81
C ASP A 259 6.87 -12.97 16.70
N ARG A 260 5.67 -12.95 16.11
CA ARG A 260 5.24 -13.94 15.13
C ARG A 260 5.29 -13.44 13.69
N PHE A 261 5.56 -12.17 13.50
CA PHE A 261 5.64 -11.53 12.21
C PHE A 261 7.11 -11.29 11.79
N LEU A 262 7.48 -11.71 10.58
CA LEU A 262 8.82 -11.53 10.01
C LEU A 262 8.77 -10.53 8.86
N PRO A 263 9.12 -9.25 9.08
CA PRO A 263 9.19 -8.26 8.03
C PRO A 263 10.55 -8.30 7.33
N MET A 264 10.56 -8.57 6.03
CA MET A 264 11.75 -8.53 5.18
C MET A 264 11.51 -7.53 4.05
N LEU A 265 11.96 -6.29 4.28
CA LEU A 265 11.65 -5.14 3.45
C LEU A 265 12.88 -4.70 2.63
N TYR A 266 13.15 -5.40 1.52
CA TYR A 266 14.22 -5.02 0.58
C TYR A 266 13.76 -3.85 -0.29
N MET A 267 14.24 -2.65 0.01
CA MET A 267 13.88 -1.40 -0.65
C MET A 267 15.04 -0.40 -0.57
N LEU A 268 15.04 0.66 -1.33
CA LEU A 268 15.92 1.79 -1.05
C LEU A 268 15.49 2.46 0.26
N ASP A 269 16.44 2.96 1.02
CA ASP A 269 16.15 3.69 2.26
C ASP A 269 15.68 5.13 1.95
N ASN A 270 16.25 5.73 0.89
CA ASN A 270 15.89 7.05 0.41
C ASN A 270 15.60 7.03 -1.09
N ARG A 271 14.67 7.88 -1.51
CA ARG A 271 14.26 7.98 -2.90
C ARG A 271 15.42 8.32 -3.83
N GLU A 272 16.30 9.19 -3.42
CA GLU A 272 17.43 9.73 -4.20
C GLU A 272 18.51 8.69 -4.50
N GLU A 273 18.54 7.57 -3.75
CA GLU A 273 19.50 6.48 -3.94
C GLU A 273 19.33 5.71 -5.26
N TRP A 274 18.23 5.94 -6.02
CA TRP A 274 18.00 5.24 -7.28
C TRP A 274 19.09 5.45 -8.33
N THR A 275 19.82 6.57 -8.25
CA THR A 275 20.96 6.87 -9.14
C THR A 275 22.30 6.31 -8.67
N ASP A 276 22.37 5.79 -7.44
CA ASP A 276 23.58 5.21 -6.86
C ASP A 276 23.64 3.68 -7.09
N PRO A 277 24.54 3.18 -7.98
CA PRO A 277 24.68 1.75 -8.25
C PRO A 277 25.04 0.91 -7.00
N ALA A 278 25.64 1.50 -5.97
CA ALA A 278 25.95 0.79 -4.71
C ALA A 278 24.69 0.52 -3.91
N ALA A 279 23.72 1.43 -3.91
CA ALA A 279 22.47 1.29 -3.17
C ALA A 279 21.47 0.29 -3.79
N TRP A 280 21.58 -0.03 -5.08
CA TRP A 280 20.60 -0.84 -5.79
C TRP A 280 20.37 -2.23 -5.17
N GLN A 281 21.38 -2.80 -4.53
CA GLN A 281 21.30 -4.09 -3.87
C GLN A 281 20.33 -4.06 -2.68
N LYS A 282 20.07 -2.89 -2.07
CA LYS A 282 19.09 -2.74 -0.98
C LYS A 282 17.70 -3.26 -1.37
N ALA A 283 17.26 -2.98 -2.58
CA ALA A 283 15.98 -3.43 -3.12
C ALA A 283 16.09 -4.75 -3.91
N ASN A 284 17.30 -5.07 -4.40
CA ASN A 284 17.58 -6.18 -5.29
C ASN A 284 18.65 -7.10 -4.70
N PRO A 285 18.31 -7.91 -3.67
CA PRO A 285 19.30 -8.77 -3.01
C PRO A 285 19.90 -9.83 -3.93
N GLY A 286 19.24 -10.19 -5.04
CA GLY A 286 19.74 -11.09 -6.09
C GLY A 286 20.41 -10.39 -7.26
N LEU A 287 20.83 -9.13 -7.09
CA LEU A 287 21.47 -8.37 -8.17
C LEU A 287 22.85 -8.95 -8.53
N GLY A 288 23.02 -9.34 -9.78
CA GLY A 288 24.23 -9.99 -10.29
C GLY A 288 24.21 -11.52 -10.23
N THR A 289 23.22 -12.13 -9.58
CA THR A 289 23.01 -13.58 -9.54
C THR A 289 21.69 -14.01 -10.18
N ILE A 290 20.60 -13.41 -9.76
CA ILE A 290 19.23 -13.69 -10.24
C ILE A 290 18.77 -12.59 -11.21
N LYS A 291 19.10 -11.34 -10.91
CA LYS A 291 18.74 -10.17 -11.71
C LYS A 291 19.97 -9.54 -12.36
N SER A 292 19.89 -9.24 -13.66
CA SER A 292 20.98 -8.59 -14.37
C SER A 292 21.24 -7.18 -13.86
N ARG A 293 22.50 -6.88 -13.52
CA ARG A 293 22.95 -5.53 -13.16
C ARG A 293 22.97 -4.60 -14.37
N GLU A 294 23.31 -5.12 -15.54
CA GLU A 294 23.36 -4.36 -16.80
C GLU A 294 21.96 -3.87 -17.18
N GLN A 295 20.96 -4.77 -17.20
CA GLN A 295 19.57 -4.39 -17.49
C GLN A 295 19.03 -3.35 -16.52
N LEU A 296 19.37 -3.46 -15.23
CA LEU A 296 18.94 -2.44 -14.26
C LEU A 296 19.63 -1.09 -14.51
N ALA A 297 20.90 -1.10 -14.91
CA ALA A 297 21.62 0.12 -15.28
C ALA A 297 20.99 0.81 -16.49
N ASP A 298 20.61 0.04 -17.52
CA ASP A 298 19.91 0.55 -18.70
C ASP A 298 18.56 1.18 -18.34
N ASP A 299 17.79 0.54 -17.45
CA ASP A 299 16.51 1.07 -16.96
C ASP A 299 16.72 2.39 -16.17
N VAL A 300 17.78 2.49 -15.39
CA VAL A 300 18.16 3.72 -14.67
C VAL A 300 18.55 4.84 -15.66
N GLU A 301 19.38 4.55 -16.66
CA GLU A 301 19.73 5.55 -17.68
C GLU A 301 18.49 6.00 -18.47
N ARG A 302 17.60 5.08 -18.79
CA ARG A 302 16.31 5.44 -19.40
C ARG A 302 15.52 6.40 -18.52
N ALA A 303 15.42 6.14 -17.20
CA ALA A 303 14.66 6.99 -16.29
C ALA A 303 15.28 8.39 -16.10
N LYS A 304 16.61 8.53 -16.25
CA LYS A 304 17.29 9.84 -16.25
C LYS A 304 16.90 10.68 -17.47
N ASN A 305 16.70 10.03 -18.61
CA ASN A 305 16.35 10.69 -19.88
C ASN A 305 14.83 10.80 -20.10
N ASP A 306 14.02 9.98 -19.44
CA ASP A 306 12.56 9.96 -19.49
C ASP A 306 11.96 10.01 -18.08
N PRO A 307 11.69 11.21 -17.56
CA PRO A 307 11.11 11.38 -16.23
C PRO A 307 9.75 10.69 -16.02
N SER A 308 9.01 10.41 -17.12
CA SER A 308 7.72 9.70 -17.03
C SER A 308 7.89 8.23 -16.66
N TYR A 309 9.05 7.64 -16.94
CA TYR A 309 9.38 6.26 -16.60
C TYR A 309 9.85 6.09 -15.15
N LEU A 310 10.40 7.16 -14.55
CA LEU A 310 10.97 7.12 -13.19
C LEU A 310 10.03 6.54 -12.11
N PRO A 311 8.74 6.93 -12.01
CA PRO A 311 7.84 6.35 -11.02
C PRO A 311 7.68 4.83 -11.17
N THR A 312 7.69 4.34 -12.41
CA THR A 312 7.61 2.91 -12.69
C THR A 312 8.86 2.16 -12.22
N LEU A 313 10.04 2.70 -12.48
CA LEU A 313 11.32 2.17 -12.03
C LEU A 313 11.39 2.15 -10.49
N LEU A 314 11.06 3.25 -9.84
CA LEU A 314 11.07 3.37 -8.38
C LEU A 314 10.17 2.34 -7.69
N VAL A 315 8.96 2.16 -8.20
CA VAL A 315 8.00 1.19 -7.63
C VAL A 315 8.44 -0.25 -7.87
N LYS A 316 8.83 -0.58 -9.11
CA LYS A 316 9.01 -1.99 -9.52
C LYS A 316 10.40 -2.54 -9.25
N ASP A 317 11.42 -1.68 -9.34
CA ASP A 317 12.81 -2.10 -9.28
C ASP A 317 13.52 -1.63 -8.00
N PHE A 318 12.92 -0.67 -7.28
CA PHE A 318 13.50 -0.14 -6.04
C PHE A 318 12.57 -0.18 -4.84
N ASN A 319 11.32 -0.63 -5.00
CA ASN A 319 10.32 -0.74 -3.95
C ASN A 319 10.06 0.58 -3.19
N ILE A 320 10.22 1.70 -3.87
CA ILE A 320 9.79 3.01 -3.37
C ILE A 320 8.33 3.23 -3.76
N GLN A 321 7.50 3.58 -2.80
CA GLN A 321 6.10 3.93 -3.08
C GLN A 321 6.03 5.24 -3.86
N GLU A 322 5.34 5.22 -4.98
CA GLU A 322 5.07 6.39 -5.82
C GLU A 322 3.59 6.49 -6.15
N SER A 323 3.15 7.69 -6.50
CA SER A 323 1.84 7.88 -7.12
C SER A 323 1.80 7.23 -8.51
N ALA A 324 0.59 6.95 -9.03
CA ALA A 324 0.46 6.47 -10.40
C ALA A 324 1.20 7.40 -11.39
N ALA A 325 1.76 6.86 -12.47
CA ALA A 325 2.50 7.63 -13.46
C ALA A 325 1.69 8.80 -14.07
N SER A 326 0.34 8.69 -14.05
CA SER A 326 -0.58 9.74 -14.47
C SER A 326 -1.01 10.67 -13.33
N ALA A 327 -0.54 10.46 -12.09
CA ALA A 327 -0.96 11.27 -10.94
C ALA A 327 -0.48 12.73 -11.09
N TRP A 328 -1.34 13.65 -10.66
CA TRP A 328 -1.06 15.08 -10.68
C TRP A 328 0.08 15.48 -9.73
N LEU A 329 0.11 14.87 -8.52
CA LEU A 329 1.13 15.12 -7.51
C LEU A 329 1.92 13.86 -7.19
N PRO A 330 3.25 13.97 -7.00
CA PRO A 330 4.08 12.88 -6.50
C PRO A 330 3.66 12.45 -5.08
N PHE A 331 3.78 11.18 -4.75
CA PHE A 331 3.41 10.66 -3.43
C PHE A 331 4.18 11.32 -2.28
N ALA A 332 5.47 11.61 -2.48
CA ALA A 332 6.28 12.30 -1.49
C ALA A 332 5.72 13.66 -1.07
N VAL A 333 5.11 14.39 -2.02
CA VAL A 333 4.45 15.68 -1.78
C VAL A 333 3.13 15.50 -1.01
N LEU A 334 2.44 14.37 -1.23
CA LEU A 334 1.20 14.04 -0.51
C LEU A 334 1.42 13.62 0.94
N LYS A 335 2.65 13.26 1.32
CA LYS A 335 3.01 12.86 2.68
C LYS A 335 3.22 14.06 3.62
N ASN A 336 2.38 15.08 3.51
CA ASN A 336 2.41 16.23 4.41
C ASN A 336 1.66 15.90 5.71
N GLU A 337 2.42 15.65 6.79
CA GLU A 337 1.91 15.33 8.12
C GLU A 337 1.83 16.57 9.04
N GLU A 338 2.11 17.76 8.50
CA GLU A 338 2.06 19.00 9.27
C GLU A 338 0.63 19.30 9.72
N VAL A 339 0.49 19.63 11.01
CA VAL A 339 -0.76 20.01 11.65
C VAL A 339 -0.56 21.36 12.35
N ALA A 340 -1.32 22.36 11.97
CA ALA A 340 -1.34 23.63 12.69
C ALA A 340 -2.23 23.51 13.93
N PRO A 341 -1.87 24.18 15.05
CA PRO A 341 -2.73 24.25 16.24
C PRO A 341 -4.09 24.85 15.92
N ASP A 342 -5.15 24.32 16.52
CA ASP A 342 -6.51 24.82 16.29
C ASP A 342 -6.66 26.31 16.60
N ASP A 343 -6.08 26.78 17.70
CA ASP A 343 -6.11 28.21 18.08
C ASP A 343 -5.45 29.10 17.03
N TYR A 344 -4.47 28.59 16.30
CA TYR A 344 -3.85 29.33 15.20
C TYR A 344 -4.78 29.50 14.01
N LEU A 345 -5.72 28.57 13.81
CA LEU A 345 -6.66 28.59 12.69
C LEU A 345 -7.99 29.27 13.03
N ASN A 346 -8.26 29.57 14.31
CA ASN A 346 -9.48 30.24 14.76
C ASN A 346 -9.40 31.75 14.56
N HIS A 347 -10.54 32.42 14.67
CA HIS A 347 -10.68 33.90 14.60
C HIS A 347 -10.08 34.46 13.32
N THR A 348 -10.58 34.02 12.16
CA THR A 348 -10.02 34.42 10.87
C THR A 348 -11.07 34.37 9.75
N TYR A 349 -10.71 34.97 8.62
CA TYR A 349 -11.45 34.83 7.39
C TYR A 349 -10.93 33.65 6.55
N ALA A 350 -11.80 33.11 5.72
CA ALA A 350 -11.50 31.99 4.81
C ALA A 350 -12.18 32.18 3.46
N ILE A 351 -11.76 31.39 2.48
CA ILE A 351 -12.52 31.14 1.26
C ILE A 351 -13.14 29.75 1.38
N GLY A 352 -14.44 29.66 1.22
CA GLY A 352 -15.15 28.38 1.17
C GLY A 352 -15.05 27.74 -0.22
N GLY A 353 -15.05 26.42 -0.26
CA GLY A 353 -15.18 25.64 -1.49
C GLY A 353 -16.10 24.46 -1.27
N CYS A 354 -16.88 24.09 -2.26
CA CYS A 354 -17.76 22.94 -2.17
C CYS A 354 -17.80 22.18 -3.49
N ASP A 355 -17.85 20.85 -3.38
CA ASP A 355 -18.15 19.94 -4.47
C ASP A 355 -19.30 19.04 -4.03
N LEU A 356 -20.46 19.18 -4.70
CA LEU A 356 -21.71 18.53 -4.31
C LEU A 356 -21.93 17.24 -5.10
N SER A 357 -22.38 16.23 -4.41
CA SER A 357 -22.85 14.97 -4.99
C SER A 357 -24.19 14.57 -4.36
N ALA A 358 -25.04 13.86 -5.10
CA ALA A 358 -26.32 13.39 -4.56
C ALA A 358 -26.24 12.02 -3.89
N THR A 359 -25.67 11.00 -4.56
CA THR A 359 -25.85 9.60 -4.14
C THR A 359 -24.57 8.75 -4.17
N THR A 360 -23.72 8.95 -5.15
CA THR A 360 -22.63 8.00 -5.45
C THR A 360 -21.24 8.50 -5.14
N ASP A 361 -21.00 9.79 -5.41
CA ASP A 361 -19.72 10.43 -5.14
C ASP A 361 -19.72 11.09 -3.76
N LEU A 362 -18.57 11.52 -3.28
CA LEU A 362 -18.47 12.27 -2.03
C LEU A 362 -18.98 13.69 -2.24
N THR A 363 -19.62 14.26 -1.23
CA THR A 363 -19.72 15.71 -1.11
C THR A 363 -18.62 16.19 -0.20
N CYS A 364 -17.94 17.26 -0.57
CA CYS A 364 -16.87 17.84 0.22
C CYS A 364 -17.09 19.35 0.41
N ALA A 365 -17.00 19.79 1.67
CA ALA A 365 -16.95 21.19 2.06
C ALA A 365 -15.52 21.55 2.50
N THR A 366 -15.00 22.66 2.01
CA THR A 366 -13.64 23.15 2.24
C THR A 366 -13.64 24.56 2.81
N LEU A 367 -12.71 24.83 3.73
CA LEU A 367 -12.29 26.17 4.12
C LEU A 367 -10.81 26.32 3.83
N LEU A 368 -10.46 27.28 3.00
CA LEU A 368 -9.11 27.69 2.67
C LEU A 368 -8.75 28.92 3.49
N ILE A 369 -7.82 28.76 4.40
CA ILE A 369 -7.42 29.80 5.36
C ILE A 369 -6.02 30.30 5.00
N LYS A 370 -5.82 31.62 5.09
CA LYS A 370 -4.52 32.25 5.01
C LYS A 370 -4.33 33.18 6.20
N ARG A 371 -3.12 33.18 6.78
CA ARG A 371 -2.81 34.07 7.91
C ARG A 371 -1.94 35.24 7.47
N PRO A 372 -2.04 36.42 8.13
CA PRO A 372 -1.19 37.56 7.85
C PRO A 372 0.30 37.18 7.97
N LYS A 373 1.10 37.58 6.98
CA LYS A 373 2.56 37.33 6.93
C LYS A 373 3.01 35.86 6.90
N ASP A 374 2.07 34.92 6.87
CA ASP A 374 2.36 33.50 6.72
C ASP A 374 2.26 33.12 5.22
N PRO A 375 3.30 32.53 4.60
CA PRO A 375 3.24 32.10 3.21
C PRO A 375 2.30 30.91 3.00
N LYS A 376 1.97 30.15 4.05
CA LYS A 376 1.17 28.92 3.97
C LYS A 376 -0.33 29.17 3.80
N PHE A 377 -0.97 28.20 3.15
CA PHE A 377 -2.41 28.03 3.14
C PHE A 377 -2.78 26.83 4.03
N TYR A 378 -3.85 26.98 4.79
CA TYR A 378 -4.37 25.94 5.67
C TYR A 378 -5.72 25.47 5.17
N VAL A 379 -5.92 24.16 5.10
CA VAL A 379 -7.13 23.55 4.53
C VAL A 379 -7.84 22.76 5.61
N LEU A 380 -9.11 23.13 5.87
CA LEU A 380 -10.04 22.34 6.67
C LEU A 380 -11.09 21.76 5.74
N GLN A 381 -11.38 20.46 5.88
CA GLN A 381 -12.39 19.79 5.06
C GLN A 381 -13.28 18.87 5.88
N GLN A 382 -14.54 18.81 5.49
CA GLN A 382 -15.50 17.83 5.94
C GLN A 382 -16.14 17.14 4.74
N TYR A 383 -16.29 15.83 4.85
CA TYR A 383 -16.90 15.02 3.79
C TYR A 383 -18.24 14.47 4.23
N PHE A 384 -19.12 14.22 3.25
CA PHE A 384 -20.47 13.72 3.47
C PHE A 384 -20.77 12.59 2.48
N LEU A 385 -21.40 11.52 2.97
CA LEU A 385 -21.78 10.37 2.15
C LEU A 385 -23.02 9.70 2.75
N PRO A 386 -24.00 9.22 1.96
CA PRO A 386 -25.09 8.41 2.48
C PRO A 386 -24.59 7.12 3.10
N LYS A 387 -25.07 6.79 4.30
CA LYS A 387 -24.73 5.55 5.00
C LYS A 387 -25.09 4.30 4.18
N ALA A 388 -26.26 4.34 3.51
CA ALA A 388 -26.68 3.29 2.60
C ALA A 388 -25.68 3.01 1.49
N ARG A 389 -24.94 4.04 1.02
CA ARG A 389 -23.89 3.86 0.01
C ARG A 389 -22.71 3.08 0.54
N VAL A 390 -22.27 3.33 1.77
CA VAL A 390 -21.21 2.58 2.42
C VAL A 390 -21.61 1.11 2.59
N GLU A 391 -22.83 0.87 3.08
CA GLU A 391 -23.40 -0.48 3.25
C GLU A 391 -23.51 -1.22 1.91
N GLN A 392 -23.92 -0.54 0.84
CA GLN A 392 -23.96 -1.10 -0.51
C GLN A 392 -22.58 -1.51 -1.01
N ILE A 393 -21.56 -0.68 -0.82
CA ILE A 393 -20.17 -0.97 -1.20
C ILE A 393 -19.68 -2.20 -0.43
N GLU A 394 -19.92 -2.26 0.87
CA GLU A 394 -19.55 -3.39 1.74
C GLU A 394 -20.27 -4.69 1.34
N THR A 395 -21.59 -4.63 1.09
CA THR A 395 -22.41 -5.79 0.68
C THR A 395 -21.97 -6.34 -0.68
N GLN A 396 -21.51 -5.47 -1.59
CA GLN A 396 -20.94 -5.88 -2.88
C GLN A 396 -19.52 -6.44 -2.77
N GLY A 397 -18.96 -6.52 -1.56
CA GLY A 397 -17.58 -6.97 -1.32
C GLY A 397 -16.55 -6.00 -1.89
N ARG A 398 -16.94 -4.77 -2.21
CA ARG A 398 -16.05 -3.70 -2.67
C ARG A 398 -15.64 -2.88 -1.46
N LYS A 399 -14.34 -2.75 -1.22
CA LYS A 399 -13.81 -1.73 -0.30
C LYS A 399 -13.18 -0.63 -1.15
N GLU A 400 -13.91 0.42 -1.36
CA GLU A 400 -13.45 1.57 -2.13
C GLU A 400 -12.45 2.39 -1.31
N ALA A 401 -12.78 2.60 -0.04
CA ALA A 401 -11.97 3.32 0.94
C ALA A 401 -12.43 2.98 2.37
N PRO A 402 -11.64 3.29 3.43
CA PRO A 402 -11.99 3.00 4.81
C PRO A 402 -13.00 4.01 5.39
N TYR A 403 -14.15 4.19 4.74
CA TYR A 403 -15.16 5.20 5.09
C TYR A 403 -15.61 5.17 6.55
N ARG A 404 -15.81 3.98 7.15
CA ARG A 404 -16.20 3.86 8.56
C ARG A 404 -15.10 4.33 9.51
N LEU A 405 -13.83 4.10 9.16
CA LEU A 405 -12.71 4.59 9.94
C LEU A 405 -12.65 6.12 9.89
N TRP A 406 -12.77 6.70 8.70
CA TRP A 406 -12.78 8.15 8.52
C TRP A 406 -13.98 8.83 9.18
N ALA A 407 -15.15 8.17 9.20
CA ALA A 407 -16.30 8.63 9.96
C ALA A 407 -16.03 8.61 11.48
N LYS A 408 -15.41 7.55 12.00
CA LYS A 408 -15.02 7.45 13.42
C LYS A 408 -13.95 8.50 13.80
N GLN A 409 -13.09 8.87 12.87
CA GLN A 409 -12.06 9.91 13.05
C GLN A 409 -12.62 11.33 12.92
N GLY A 410 -13.89 11.50 12.50
CA GLY A 410 -14.54 12.80 12.36
C GLY A 410 -14.33 13.49 10.99
N HIS A 411 -13.65 12.85 10.04
CA HIS A 411 -13.44 13.42 8.71
C HIS A 411 -14.65 13.24 7.77
N LEU A 412 -15.50 12.25 8.03
CA LEU A 412 -16.66 11.91 7.21
C LEU A 412 -17.95 11.91 8.03
N THR A 413 -18.96 12.62 7.58
CA THR A 413 -20.32 12.52 8.08
C THR A 413 -21.12 11.52 7.27
N LEU A 414 -21.60 10.45 7.89
CA LEU A 414 -22.50 9.49 7.26
C LEU A 414 -23.93 9.96 7.44
N CYS A 415 -24.58 10.34 6.32
CA CYS A 415 -25.98 10.77 6.30
C CYS A 415 -26.91 9.54 6.41
N ASP A 416 -27.91 9.59 7.29
CA ASP A 416 -28.91 8.52 7.43
C ASP A 416 -29.96 8.53 6.30
N THR A 417 -29.91 9.53 5.42
CA THR A 417 -30.75 9.70 4.24
C THR A 417 -30.22 8.92 3.03
N ALA A 418 -31.08 8.63 2.05
CA ALA A 418 -30.71 7.95 0.81
C ALA A 418 -29.79 8.78 -0.11
N THR A 419 -29.82 10.10 0.09
CA THR A 419 -28.96 11.07 -0.59
C THR A 419 -28.13 11.82 0.44
N VAL A 420 -27.12 12.59 -0.02
CA VAL A 420 -26.40 13.49 0.88
C VAL A 420 -27.36 14.54 1.43
N ASP A 421 -27.34 14.71 2.76
CA ASP A 421 -28.10 15.75 3.44
C ASP A 421 -27.37 17.09 3.36
N TYR A 422 -27.81 17.97 2.48
CA TYR A 422 -27.19 19.29 2.31
C TYR A 422 -27.38 20.21 3.52
N ASN A 423 -28.38 19.94 4.41
CA ASN A 423 -28.46 20.64 5.68
C ASN A 423 -27.23 20.36 6.55
N ALA A 424 -26.73 19.14 6.52
CA ALA A 424 -25.50 18.79 7.25
C ALA A 424 -24.27 19.53 6.69
N VAL A 425 -24.22 19.77 5.37
CA VAL A 425 -23.16 20.58 4.74
C VAL A 425 -23.23 22.03 5.22
N THR A 426 -24.44 22.65 5.19
CA THR A 426 -24.66 24.00 5.72
C THR A 426 -24.31 24.08 7.20
N ALA A 427 -24.76 23.11 8.00
CA ALA A 427 -24.49 23.05 9.44
C ALA A 427 -22.99 23.01 9.75
N TRP A 428 -22.18 22.38 8.91
CA TRP A 428 -20.72 22.39 9.10
C TRP A 428 -20.12 23.79 8.90
N TYR A 429 -20.53 24.56 7.86
CA TYR A 429 -20.06 25.93 7.70
C TYR A 429 -20.51 26.82 8.88
N VAL A 430 -21.76 26.69 9.30
CA VAL A 430 -22.29 27.42 10.46
C VAL A 430 -21.50 27.09 11.73
N LYS A 431 -21.19 25.80 11.94
CA LYS A 431 -20.36 25.34 13.06
C LYS A 431 -18.98 25.98 13.04
N MET A 432 -18.33 26.07 11.88
CA MET A 432 -17.01 26.71 11.77
C MET A 432 -17.06 28.19 12.13
N VAL A 433 -18.13 28.90 11.75
CA VAL A 433 -18.34 30.30 12.14
C VAL A 433 -18.61 30.42 13.65
N GLN A 434 -19.53 29.62 14.19
CA GLN A 434 -19.99 29.75 15.59
C GLN A 434 -18.97 29.26 16.61
N GLU A 435 -18.33 28.10 16.37
CA GLU A 435 -17.43 27.48 17.34
C GLU A 435 -15.99 27.91 17.20
N ARG A 436 -15.55 28.27 15.97
CA ARG A 436 -14.13 28.59 15.69
C ARG A 436 -13.91 30.01 15.19
N ASP A 437 -15.00 30.78 14.97
CA ASP A 437 -14.96 32.12 14.40
C ASP A 437 -14.15 32.15 13.08
N ILE A 438 -14.31 31.12 12.25
CA ILE A 438 -13.73 31.06 10.91
C ILE A 438 -14.82 31.46 9.93
N ARG A 439 -14.67 32.63 9.29
CA ARG A 439 -15.71 33.26 8.47
C ARG A 439 -15.36 33.16 6.99
N PRO A 440 -16.01 32.29 6.20
CA PRO A 440 -15.83 32.31 4.76
C PRO A 440 -16.44 33.60 4.18
N LEU A 441 -15.65 34.38 3.45
CA LEU A 441 -16.14 35.59 2.78
C LEU A 441 -16.93 35.22 1.54
N TRP A 442 -16.49 34.19 0.81
CA TRP A 442 -17.23 33.62 -0.33
C TRP A 442 -17.20 32.10 -0.20
N VAL A 443 -18.29 31.43 -0.58
CA VAL A 443 -18.34 29.97 -0.70
C VAL A 443 -18.50 29.61 -2.16
N CYS A 444 -17.42 29.08 -2.74
CA CYS A 444 -17.30 28.77 -4.16
C CYS A 444 -17.84 27.36 -4.47
N TYR A 445 -18.72 27.21 -5.43
CA TYR A 445 -19.42 25.97 -5.75
C TYR A 445 -19.57 25.74 -7.25
N ASP A 446 -19.77 24.49 -7.65
CA ASP A 446 -20.18 24.12 -8.99
C ASP A 446 -21.72 24.19 -9.14
N ALA A 447 -22.16 24.52 -10.31
CA ALA A 447 -23.60 24.63 -10.62
C ALA A 447 -24.37 23.31 -10.57
N ALA A 448 -23.71 22.18 -10.66
CA ALA A 448 -24.33 20.86 -10.57
C ALA A 448 -24.91 20.65 -9.15
N LEU A 449 -26.18 20.23 -9.07
CA LEU A 449 -26.91 19.91 -7.84
C LEU A 449 -27.05 21.05 -6.81
N SER A 450 -26.70 22.29 -7.16
CA SER A 450 -26.67 23.43 -6.23
C SER A 450 -28.05 24.11 -6.03
N GLY A 451 -29.06 23.74 -6.80
CA GLY A 451 -30.34 24.47 -6.89
C GLY A 451 -31.10 24.66 -5.58
N TYR A 452 -31.05 23.71 -4.64
CA TYR A 452 -31.67 23.81 -3.32
C TYR A 452 -30.69 24.28 -2.23
N TRP A 453 -29.43 23.95 -2.35
CA TRP A 453 -28.42 24.24 -1.33
C TRP A 453 -28.01 25.72 -1.34
N VAL A 454 -27.87 26.34 -2.51
CA VAL A 454 -27.43 27.75 -2.62
C VAL A 454 -28.41 28.72 -1.97
N PRO A 455 -29.75 28.67 -2.23
CA PRO A 455 -30.69 29.49 -1.50
C PRO A 455 -30.59 29.33 0.02
N GLN A 456 -30.48 28.10 0.52
CA GLN A 456 -30.32 27.82 1.93
C GLN A 456 -29.05 28.47 2.53
N MET A 457 -27.92 28.37 1.85
CA MET A 457 -26.66 28.99 2.29
C MET A 457 -26.78 30.52 2.31
N THR A 458 -27.40 31.10 1.27
CA THR A 458 -27.65 32.55 1.18
C THR A 458 -28.60 33.04 2.28
N ASP A 459 -29.67 32.31 2.55
CA ASP A 459 -30.61 32.62 3.65
C ASP A 459 -29.93 32.52 5.02
N THR A 460 -28.90 31.68 5.14
CA THR A 460 -28.08 31.55 6.34
C THR A 460 -27.01 32.64 6.48
N GLY A 461 -26.83 33.47 5.43
CA GLY A 461 -25.95 34.64 5.44
C GLY A 461 -24.56 34.39 4.80
N PHE A 462 -24.40 33.34 4.00
CA PHE A 462 -23.18 33.10 3.24
C PHE A 462 -23.26 33.71 1.82
N ASP A 463 -22.18 34.35 1.39
CA ASP A 463 -22.03 34.81 0.02
C ASP A 463 -21.59 33.64 -0.87
N MET A 464 -22.42 33.33 -1.87
CA MET A 464 -22.27 32.16 -2.72
C MET A 464 -21.73 32.54 -4.11
N GLU A 465 -20.56 31.99 -4.48
CA GLU A 465 -19.96 32.25 -5.79
C GLU A 465 -19.95 30.99 -6.66
N ARG A 466 -20.59 31.11 -7.84
CA ARG A 466 -20.60 30.00 -8.80
C ARG A 466 -19.32 29.93 -9.60
N ILE A 467 -18.62 28.81 -9.54
CA ILE A 467 -17.44 28.52 -10.34
C ILE A 467 -17.84 27.75 -11.62
N ARG A 468 -17.42 28.25 -12.77
CA ARG A 468 -17.55 27.50 -14.02
C ARG A 468 -16.46 26.45 -14.13
N GLN A 469 -16.85 25.20 -14.07
CA GLN A 469 -15.90 24.09 -14.22
C GLN A 469 -15.30 24.02 -15.64
N GLY A 470 -14.02 23.69 -15.73
CA GLY A 470 -13.37 23.43 -17.00
C GLY A 470 -11.93 23.96 -17.11
N PRO A 471 -11.22 23.60 -18.20
CA PRO A 471 -9.80 23.91 -18.35
C PRO A 471 -9.46 25.40 -18.27
N VAL A 472 -10.35 26.26 -18.77
CA VAL A 472 -10.13 27.72 -18.76
C VAL A 472 -10.04 28.27 -17.34
N THR A 473 -10.93 27.82 -16.45
CA THR A 473 -10.98 28.27 -15.05
C THR A 473 -9.93 27.59 -14.19
N TRP A 474 -9.68 26.29 -14.42
CA TRP A 474 -8.90 25.46 -13.52
C TRP A 474 -7.39 25.39 -13.81
N THR A 475 -6.95 25.72 -15.04
CA THR A 475 -5.55 25.58 -15.43
C THR A 475 -4.61 26.38 -14.53
N TYR A 476 -4.88 27.66 -14.34
CA TYR A 476 -4.01 28.52 -13.54
C TYR A 476 -3.99 28.12 -12.05
N PRO A 477 -5.15 27.96 -11.37
CA PRO A 477 -5.16 27.50 -9.98
C PRO A 477 -4.51 26.13 -9.79
N MET A 478 -4.75 25.15 -10.68
CA MET A 478 -4.12 23.83 -10.61
C MET A 478 -2.58 23.89 -10.70
N LYS A 479 -2.06 24.68 -11.64
CA LYS A 479 -0.60 24.86 -11.79
C LYS A 479 -0.01 25.53 -10.55
N ARG A 480 -0.68 26.55 -10.01
CA ARG A 480 -0.23 27.24 -8.78
C ARG A 480 -0.30 26.33 -7.56
N MET A 481 -1.42 25.61 -7.39
CA MET A 481 -1.55 24.63 -6.28
C MET A 481 -0.45 23.57 -6.34
N LYS A 482 -0.08 23.08 -7.52
CA LYS A 482 1.02 22.12 -7.66
C LYS A 482 2.31 22.66 -7.05
N GLY A 483 2.72 23.86 -7.43
CA GLY A 483 3.90 24.50 -6.84
C GLY A 483 3.78 24.69 -5.33
N LEU A 484 2.63 25.14 -4.84
CA LEU A 484 2.39 25.32 -3.40
C LEU A 484 2.46 23.98 -2.62
N PHE A 485 2.00 22.89 -3.19
CA PHE A 485 2.18 21.55 -2.60
C PHE A 485 3.63 21.10 -2.62
N GLU A 486 4.34 21.30 -3.73
CA GLU A 486 5.76 20.96 -3.88
C GLU A 486 6.64 21.76 -2.91
N ASP A 487 6.30 23.01 -2.66
CA ASP A 487 6.99 23.90 -1.70
C ASP A 487 6.57 23.67 -0.23
N GLY A 488 5.64 22.75 0.04
CA GLY A 488 5.11 22.48 1.38
C GLY A 488 4.26 23.62 1.96
N LEU A 489 3.73 24.50 1.11
CA LEU A 489 2.95 25.67 1.51
C LEU A 489 1.43 25.42 1.62
N ILE A 490 0.95 24.22 1.35
CA ILE A 490 -0.43 23.81 1.63
C ILE A 490 -0.42 22.79 2.77
N VAL A 491 -0.95 23.20 3.92
CA VAL A 491 -1.11 22.37 5.12
C VAL A 491 -2.57 21.95 5.25
N TYR A 492 -2.84 20.65 5.12
CA TYR A 492 -4.20 20.12 5.13
C TYR A 492 -4.51 19.26 6.35
N GLN A 493 -3.89 19.57 7.48
CA GLN A 493 -4.15 18.98 8.80
C GLN A 493 -4.04 17.45 8.80
N ASN A 494 -3.11 16.90 8.02
CA ASN A 494 -2.91 15.47 7.84
C ASN A 494 -4.22 14.70 7.49
N ASN A 495 -5.18 15.38 6.83
CA ASN A 495 -6.49 14.80 6.50
C ASN A 495 -6.34 13.63 5.51
N PRO A 496 -6.66 12.38 5.92
CA PRO A 496 -6.47 11.21 5.07
C PRO A 496 -7.40 11.18 3.85
N MET A 497 -8.58 11.81 3.94
CA MET A 497 -9.52 11.84 2.82
C MET A 497 -9.05 12.79 1.72
N LEU A 498 -8.49 13.97 2.07
CA LEU A 498 -7.91 14.86 1.06
C LEU A 498 -6.68 14.21 0.42
N ARG A 499 -5.79 13.60 1.23
CA ARG A 499 -4.64 12.86 0.71
C ARG A 499 -5.08 11.79 -0.28
N TRP A 500 -6.11 11.03 0.05
CA TRP A 500 -6.66 10.02 -0.84
C TRP A 500 -7.25 10.61 -2.13
N CYS A 501 -8.01 11.71 -2.06
CA CYS A 501 -8.53 12.40 -3.24
C CYS A 501 -7.41 12.92 -4.14
N LEU A 502 -6.36 13.53 -3.56
CA LEU A 502 -5.20 14.02 -4.29
C LEU A 502 -4.45 12.86 -4.98
N SER A 503 -4.27 11.71 -4.29
CA SER A 503 -3.63 10.53 -4.87
C SER A 503 -4.42 9.88 -6.02
N ASN A 504 -5.72 10.16 -6.11
CA ASN A 504 -6.62 9.70 -7.16
C ASN A 504 -6.72 10.67 -8.35
N THR A 505 -6.09 11.85 -8.25
CA THR A 505 -6.21 12.90 -9.25
C THR A 505 -5.09 12.82 -10.29
N ALA A 506 -5.47 12.84 -11.56
CA ALA A 506 -4.58 13.08 -12.69
C ALA A 506 -4.80 14.49 -13.26
N ALA A 507 -3.79 15.02 -13.93
CA ALA A 507 -3.91 16.25 -14.71
C ALA A 507 -4.15 15.89 -16.18
N LYS A 508 -5.37 16.08 -16.65
CA LYS A 508 -5.69 15.88 -18.06
C LYS A 508 -5.33 17.11 -18.87
N ALA A 509 -4.39 16.95 -19.80
CA ALA A 509 -4.09 18.00 -20.78
C ALA A 509 -5.27 18.15 -21.76
N SER A 510 -5.65 19.39 -22.05
CA SER A 510 -6.67 19.72 -23.03
C SER A 510 -6.07 20.68 -24.09
N ASN A 511 -5.81 20.17 -25.27
CA ASN A 511 -5.26 20.95 -26.39
C ASN A 511 -6.37 21.72 -27.12
N GLN A 512 -7.15 22.53 -26.40
CA GLN A 512 -8.08 23.44 -27.05
C GLN A 512 -7.36 24.73 -27.49
N LYS A 513 -7.21 24.91 -28.79
CA LYS A 513 -6.68 26.13 -29.43
C LYS A 513 -5.25 26.54 -29.07
N GLY A 514 -4.32 25.57 -28.93
CA GLY A 514 -2.90 25.89 -28.71
C GLY A 514 -2.55 26.41 -27.32
N ILE A 515 -3.46 26.37 -26.37
CA ILE A 515 -3.21 26.70 -24.97
C ILE A 515 -2.96 25.38 -24.22
N ASP A 516 -1.81 25.27 -23.57
CA ASP A 516 -1.46 24.17 -22.67
C ASP A 516 -2.33 24.25 -21.39
N SER A 517 -3.56 23.75 -21.51
CA SER A 517 -4.56 23.77 -20.44
C SER A 517 -4.69 22.40 -19.77
N ILE A 518 -4.90 22.42 -18.46
CA ILE A 518 -5.08 21.22 -17.64
C ILE A 518 -6.38 21.29 -16.82
N GLN A 519 -6.93 20.12 -16.56
CA GLN A 519 -8.06 19.98 -15.64
C GLN A 519 -7.92 18.70 -14.81
N PRO A 520 -8.55 18.60 -13.62
CA PRO A 520 -8.50 17.38 -12.82
C PRO A 520 -9.30 16.28 -13.50
N GLU A 521 -8.75 15.07 -13.48
CA GLU A 521 -9.39 13.84 -13.95
C GLU A 521 -9.16 12.73 -12.94
N LYS A 522 -10.12 11.82 -12.80
CA LYS A 522 -9.95 10.61 -11.98
C LYS A 522 -8.93 9.69 -12.66
N ILE A 523 -7.90 9.20 -11.93
CA ILE A 523 -6.91 8.25 -12.46
C ILE A 523 -7.61 7.00 -13.01
N THR A 524 -8.70 6.57 -12.35
CA THR A 524 -9.62 5.54 -12.85
C THR A 524 -11.05 5.92 -12.52
N ALA A 525 -12.01 5.48 -13.33
CA ALA A 525 -13.43 5.87 -13.21
C ALA A 525 -14.06 5.64 -11.82
N ASN A 526 -13.56 4.67 -11.07
CA ASN A 526 -14.09 4.32 -9.74
C ASN A 526 -13.43 5.12 -8.59
N ARG A 527 -12.52 6.04 -8.89
CA ARG A 527 -11.83 6.84 -7.87
C ARG A 527 -12.56 8.15 -7.58
N ARG A 528 -12.35 8.66 -6.38
CA ARG A 528 -12.94 9.91 -5.91
C ARG A 528 -11.88 11.01 -5.88
N ILE A 529 -12.25 12.20 -6.38
CA ILE A 529 -11.39 13.39 -6.37
C ILE A 529 -12.11 14.60 -5.78
N ASP A 530 -13.27 14.41 -5.19
CA ASP A 530 -14.20 15.44 -4.75
C ASP A 530 -13.55 16.41 -3.75
N GLY A 531 -12.69 15.92 -2.85
CA GLY A 531 -11.93 16.78 -1.93
C GLY A 531 -10.93 17.70 -2.66
N MET A 532 -10.31 17.21 -3.73
CA MET A 532 -9.43 18.03 -4.57
C MET A 532 -10.22 19.06 -5.35
N VAL A 533 -11.37 18.69 -5.93
CA VAL A 533 -12.25 19.62 -6.68
C VAL A 533 -12.80 20.71 -5.76
N SER A 534 -13.24 20.35 -4.56
CA SER A 534 -13.69 21.30 -3.54
C SER A 534 -12.59 22.29 -3.15
N LEU A 535 -11.36 21.81 -2.94
CA LEU A 535 -10.19 22.67 -2.68
C LEU A 535 -9.88 23.56 -3.89
N LEU A 536 -9.98 23.02 -5.10
CA LEU A 536 -9.74 23.78 -6.33
C LEU A 536 -10.75 24.90 -6.50
N ASN A 537 -12.03 24.67 -6.18
CA ASN A 537 -13.07 25.72 -6.20
C ASN A 537 -12.73 26.84 -5.19
N ALA A 538 -12.28 26.51 -3.99
CA ALA A 538 -11.82 27.51 -3.02
C ALA A 538 -10.59 28.29 -3.52
N MET A 539 -9.65 27.64 -4.19
CA MET A 539 -8.48 28.32 -4.77
C MET A 539 -8.85 29.22 -5.95
N VAL A 540 -9.82 28.83 -6.77
CA VAL A 540 -10.37 29.74 -7.81
C VAL A 540 -10.94 30.99 -7.15
N GLY A 541 -11.79 30.84 -6.12
CA GLY A 541 -12.33 31.97 -5.38
C GLY A 541 -11.23 32.85 -4.75
N TYR A 542 -10.18 32.23 -4.19
CA TYR A 542 -9.05 32.99 -3.67
C TYR A 542 -8.39 33.86 -4.76
N TYR A 543 -8.12 33.31 -5.95
CA TYR A 543 -7.50 34.08 -7.02
C TYR A 543 -8.43 35.10 -7.67
N ASN A 544 -9.76 34.88 -7.64
CA ASN A 544 -10.73 35.84 -8.10
C ASN A 544 -10.80 37.08 -7.19
N HIS A 545 -10.57 36.90 -5.87
CA HIS A 545 -10.76 37.92 -4.86
C HIS A 545 -9.48 38.19 -4.03
N GLU A 546 -8.30 37.84 -4.53
CA GLU A 546 -7.03 37.86 -3.75
C GLU A 546 -6.77 39.22 -3.10
N GLU A 547 -6.91 40.33 -3.87
CA GLU A 547 -6.64 41.68 -3.35
C GLU A 547 -7.65 42.07 -2.26
N GLU A 548 -8.91 41.78 -2.42
CA GLU A 548 -9.99 42.07 -1.47
C GLU A 548 -9.81 41.19 -0.21
N PHE A 549 -9.62 39.90 -0.41
CA PHE A 549 -9.41 38.96 0.70
C PHE A 549 -8.23 39.35 1.59
N LEU A 550 -7.11 39.74 1.00
CA LEU A 550 -5.92 40.19 1.74
C LEU A 550 -6.16 41.49 2.55
N GLN A 551 -7.15 42.32 2.19
CA GLN A 551 -7.53 43.49 2.99
C GLN A 551 -8.22 43.11 4.29
N TYR A 552 -9.01 42.01 4.30
CA TYR A 552 -9.64 41.51 5.52
C TYR A 552 -8.62 40.84 6.49
N LEU A 553 -7.45 40.49 6.01
CA LEU A 553 -6.38 39.89 6.84
C LEU A 553 -5.45 40.95 7.46
N ARG A 554 -5.58 42.23 7.12
CA ARG A 554 -4.78 43.33 7.68
C ARG A 554 -5.37 43.80 8.99
#